data_2bb2a8070b9b5af65f10fd229427bc15
#
_entry.id   2bb2a8070b9b5af65f10fd229427bc15
#
_cell.length_a   1.000
_cell.length_b   1.000
_cell.length_c   1.000
_cell.angle_alpha   90.00
_cell.angle_beta   90.00
_cell.angle_gamma   90.00
#
_symmetry.space_group_name_H-M   'P 1'
#
loop_
_entity.id
_entity.type
_entity.pdbx_description
1 polymer ?
#
loop_
_entity_poly.entity_id
_entity_poly.type
_entity_poly.pdbx_seq_one_letter_code
_entity_poly.pdbx_strand_id
1 'polypeptide(L)'
;MKDSLRNKVVVITGASSGIGRSIALESAGRGATVILIARRKDRLEEITAEAKELSGAEAYVFPTDMGKPESIEKTFDEITKQVKHIDFLVNCAGFGKFEEFMEQKMQDVTNMFQVNVLGLMYFTRLIGRVMMDQKTGQIINFGSIAGKVPTTKSAAYSASKAAVIQFSNVLRLELKPFGVKVMTVNPGPVYTNLFNVADKTGNYVKNVQEFMLDPDDVAWQVVHFFGSDKRELNLPLSLAVLAKLYNLFPTIGDKISLEFASRK
;
A
#
# COMPACT_ATOMS: atom_id res chain seq x y z
N MET A 1 18.07 -12.94 10.28
CA MET A 1 17.53 -12.09 9.19
C MET A 1 18.01 -10.63 9.28
N LYS A 2 18.76 -10.28 10.32
CA LYS A 2 19.46 -9.00 10.41
C LYS A 2 20.37 -8.86 9.19
N ASP A 3 20.44 -7.68 8.56
CA ASP A 3 21.23 -7.40 7.34
C ASP A 3 20.79 -8.09 6.01
N SER A 4 19.61 -8.68 5.94
CA SER A 4 19.14 -9.33 4.70
C SER A 4 18.85 -8.35 3.55
N LEU A 5 18.71 -7.05 3.87
CA LEU A 5 18.50 -5.96 2.91
C LEU A 5 19.67 -4.97 2.87
N ARG A 6 20.84 -5.36 3.38
CA ARG A 6 22.04 -4.51 3.31
C ARG A 6 22.34 -4.13 1.87
N ASN A 7 22.65 -2.86 1.62
CA ASN A 7 22.88 -2.28 0.30
C ASN A 7 21.65 -2.27 -0.62
N LYS A 8 20.44 -2.52 -0.10
CA LYS A 8 19.19 -2.39 -0.84
C LYS A 8 18.55 -1.04 -0.59
N VAL A 9 17.93 -0.46 -1.62
CA VAL A 9 17.19 0.79 -1.56
C VAL A 9 15.71 0.51 -1.66
N VAL A 10 14.95 0.92 -0.64
CA VAL A 10 13.49 0.75 -0.53
C VAL A 10 12.81 2.11 -0.55
N VAL A 11 12.04 2.40 -1.59
CA VAL A 11 11.24 3.61 -1.73
C VAL A 11 9.82 3.31 -1.23
N ILE A 12 9.30 4.11 -0.27
CA ILE A 12 8.03 3.83 0.40
C ILE A 12 7.14 5.06 0.37
N THR A 13 6.01 4.98 -0.32
CA THR A 13 4.98 6.01 -0.26
C THR A 13 4.02 5.73 0.90
N GLY A 14 3.48 6.78 1.52
CA GLY A 14 2.62 6.65 2.72
C GLY A 14 3.40 6.28 3.98
N ALA A 15 4.71 6.55 4.02
CA ALA A 15 5.61 6.14 5.09
C ALA A 15 5.35 6.81 6.46
N SER A 16 4.52 7.85 6.53
CA SER A 16 4.34 8.64 7.77
C SER A 16 3.47 7.99 8.84
N SER A 17 2.86 6.84 8.59
CA SER A 17 2.00 6.13 9.57
C SER A 17 1.63 4.71 9.11
N GLY A 18 1.08 3.91 10.04
CA GLY A 18 0.51 2.59 9.76
C GLY A 18 1.46 1.67 9.03
N ILE A 19 0.95 0.89 8.08
CA ILE A 19 1.72 -0.13 7.36
C ILE A 19 2.97 0.45 6.69
N GLY A 20 2.88 1.64 6.06
CA GLY A 20 4.02 2.27 5.40
C GLY A 20 5.16 2.62 6.36
N ARG A 21 4.83 3.12 7.57
CA ARG A 21 5.81 3.32 8.65
C ARG A 21 6.44 1.99 9.08
N SER A 22 5.62 1.00 9.36
CA SER A 22 6.09 -0.31 9.80
C SER A 22 7.02 -0.99 8.76
N ILE A 23 6.70 -0.88 7.45
CA ILE A 23 7.58 -1.36 6.37
C ILE A 23 8.90 -0.59 6.34
N ALA A 24 8.87 0.72 6.57
CA ALA A 24 10.09 1.53 6.61
C ALA A 24 11.02 1.07 7.72
N LEU A 25 10.51 0.90 8.94
CA LEU A 25 11.28 0.45 10.10
C LEU A 25 11.76 -0.99 9.97
N GLU A 26 10.90 -1.90 9.50
CA GLU A 26 11.27 -3.30 9.24
C GLU A 26 12.36 -3.41 8.17
N SER A 27 12.27 -2.62 7.10
CA SER A 27 13.29 -2.59 6.04
C SER A 27 14.62 -2.01 6.56
N ALA A 28 14.56 -0.91 7.32
CA ALA A 28 15.73 -0.31 7.95
C ALA A 28 16.38 -1.28 8.93
N GLY A 29 15.60 -1.94 9.80
CA GLY A 29 16.11 -2.93 10.75
C GLY A 29 16.80 -4.14 10.09
N ARG A 30 16.53 -4.37 8.79
CA ARG A 30 17.25 -5.36 7.95
C ARG A 30 18.40 -4.75 7.14
N GLY A 31 18.78 -3.51 7.40
CA GLY A 31 19.95 -2.85 6.80
C GLY A 31 19.70 -2.13 5.47
N ALA A 32 18.44 -1.93 5.07
CA ALA A 32 18.11 -1.21 3.85
C ALA A 32 18.28 0.30 4.01
N THR A 33 18.72 0.98 2.95
CA THR A 33 18.50 2.41 2.77
C THR A 33 17.02 2.65 2.48
N VAL A 34 16.35 3.49 3.27
CA VAL A 34 14.92 3.77 3.13
C VAL A 34 14.67 5.20 2.64
N ILE A 35 13.78 5.32 1.67
CA ILE A 35 13.32 6.60 1.11
C ILE A 35 11.86 6.77 1.48
N LEU A 36 11.61 7.72 2.38
CA LEU A 36 10.34 7.93 3.05
C LEU A 36 9.55 9.06 2.38
N ILE A 37 8.37 8.72 1.85
CA ILE A 37 7.53 9.64 1.07
C ILE A 37 6.16 9.76 1.72
N ALA A 38 5.78 10.96 2.14
CA ALA A 38 4.43 11.32 2.60
C ALA A 38 4.32 12.85 2.71
N ARG A 39 3.12 13.35 3.04
CA ARG A 39 2.88 14.81 3.17
C ARG A 39 3.46 15.42 4.45
N ARG A 40 3.48 14.68 5.56
CA ARG A 40 3.86 15.18 6.89
C ARG A 40 5.37 15.02 7.11
N LYS A 41 6.09 16.12 6.93
CA LYS A 41 7.55 16.15 7.04
C LYS A 41 8.02 15.79 8.45
N ASP A 42 7.40 16.36 9.47
CA ASP A 42 7.67 16.12 10.89
C ASP A 42 7.66 14.62 11.23
N ARG A 43 6.61 13.92 10.80
CA ARG A 43 6.47 12.49 11.02
C ARG A 43 7.51 11.65 10.26
N LEU A 44 7.89 12.08 9.06
CA LEU A 44 8.94 11.40 8.31
C LEU A 44 10.32 11.57 8.97
N GLU A 45 10.60 12.73 9.55
CA GLU A 45 11.84 13.01 10.28
C GLU A 45 11.94 12.16 11.56
N GLU A 46 10.84 12.00 12.32
CA GLU A 46 10.77 11.10 13.48
C GLU A 46 11.12 9.65 13.07
N ILE A 47 10.49 9.15 12.00
CA ILE A 47 10.72 7.79 11.52
C ILE A 47 12.14 7.61 10.97
N THR A 48 12.71 8.64 10.37
CA THR A 48 14.10 8.65 9.90
C THR A 48 15.08 8.48 11.05
N ALA A 49 14.86 9.19 12.17
CA ALA A 49 15.68 9.05 13.36
C ALA A 49 15.61 7.60 13.91
N GLU A 50 14.39 7.07 14.07
CA GLU A 50 14.16 5.70 14.53
C GLU A 50 14.80 4.66 13.58
N ALA A 51 14.67 4.83 12.25
CA ALA A 51 15.26 3.94 11.26
C ALA A 51 16.80 3.90 11.34
N LYS A 52 17.43 5.06 11.57
CA LYS A 52 18.89 5.15 11.75
C LYS A 52 19.38 4.45 13.02
N GLU A 53 18.62 4.54 14.11
CA GLU A 53 18.95 3.84 15.37
C GLU A 53 18.89 2.33 15.23
N LEU A 54 17.98 1.80 14.41
CA LEU A 54 17.80 0.35 14.23
C LEU A 54 18.99 -0.34 13.55
N SER A 55 19.64 0.31 12.59
CA SER A 55 20.69 -0.36 11.80
C SER A 55 21.87 0.53 11.39
N GLY A 56 21.79 1.84 11.63
CA GLY A 56 22.73 2.82 11.07
C GLY A 56 22.63 3.02 9.55
N ALA A 57 21.62 2.43 8.90
CA ALA A 57 21.41 2.60 7.47
C ALA A 57 20.91 4.02 7.13
N GLU A 58 21.18 4.44 5.90
CA GLU A 58 20.74 5.75 5.40
C GLU A 58 19.21 5.82 5.29
N ALA A 59 18.65 6.97 5.64
CA ALA A 59 17.23 7.25 5.51
C ALA A 59 17.01 8.68 4.98
N TYR A 60 16.19 8.81 3.94
CA TYR A 60 15.91 10.08 3.26
C TYR A 60 14.43 10.43 3.34
N VAL A 61 14.12 11.71 3.48
CA VAL A 61 12.77 12.25 3.65
C VAL A 61 12.38 13.10 2.46
N PHE A 62 11.23 12.78 1.86
CA PHE A 62 10.65 13.54 0.75
C PHE A 62 9.18 13.88 1.03
N PRO A 63 8.90 15.12 1.50
CA PRO A 63 7.52 15.59 1.68
C PRO A 63 6.82 15.71 0.34
N THR A 64 5.82 14.83 0.08
CA THR A 64 5.19 14.70 -1.24
C THR A 64 3.69 14.53 -1.11
N ASP A 65 2.94 15.24 -1.92
CA ASP A 65 1.51 14.98 -2.13
C ASP A 65 1.33 14.05 -3.35
N MET A 66 0.99 12.79 -3.08
CA MET A 66 0.73 11.78 -4.12
C MET A 66 -0.52 12.06 -4.96
N GLY A 67 -1.33 13.04 -4.60
CA GLY A 67 -2.43 13.54 -5.40
C GLY A 67 -2.03 14.58 -6.44
N LYS A 68 -0.77 15.00 -6.51
CA LYS A 68 -0.28 16.08 -7.37
C LYS A 68 0.87 15.61 -8.26
N PRO A 69 0.67 15.51 -9.59
CA PRO A 69 1.71 15.09 -10.53
C PRO A 69 3.02 15.87 -10.38
N GLU A 70 2.96 17.19 -10.26
CA GLU A 70 4.13 18.06 -10.12
C GLU A 70 4.93 17.79 -8.84
N SER A 71 4.24 17.42 -7.74
CA SER A 71 4.89 17.01 -6.49
C SER A 71 5.60 15.65 -6.65
N ILE A 72 4.99 14.74 -7.40
CA ILE A 72 5.55 13.42 -7.69
C ILE A 72 6.81 13.55 -8.56
N GLU A 73 6.76 14.34 -9.63
CA GLU A 73 7.91 14.56 -10.53
C GLU A 73 9.08 15.17 -9.78
N LYS A 74 8.84 16.24 -9.03
CA LYS A 74 9.88 16.87 -8.21
C LYS A 74 10.53 15.86 -7.26
N THR A 75 9.73 15.06 -6.57
CA THR A 75 10.24 14.03 -5.66
C THR A 75 11.07 12.98 -6.38
N PHE A 76 10.63 12.53 -7.55
CA PHE A 76 11.37 11.58 -8.37
C PHE A 76 12.75 12.12 -8.76
N ASP A 77 12.81 13.38 -9.24
CA ASP A 77 14.06 14.04 -9.62
C ASP A 77 15.03 14.19 -8.43
N GLU A 78 14.49 14.44 -7.24
CA GLU A 78 15.29 14.53 -6.02
C GLU A 78 15.81 13.16 -5.57
N ILE A 79 15.00 12.11 -5.64
CA ILE A 79 15.40 10.73 -5.30
C ILE A 79 16.52 10.26 -6.21
N THR A 80 16.40 10.46 -7.52
CA THR A 80 17.39 9.99 -8.51
C THR A 80 18.74 10.71 -8.41
N LYS A 81 18.79 11.87 -7.75
CA LYS A 81 20.05 12.55 -7.37
C LYS A 81 20.70 11.92 -6.14
N GLN A 82 19.91 11.37 -5.22
CA GLN A 82 20.40 10.78 -3.96
C GLN A 82 20.85 9.34 -4.13
N VAL A 83 20.10 8.55 -4.92
CA VAL A 83 20.38 7.12 -5.11
C VAL A 83 20.45 6.77 -6.60
N LYS A 84 21.42 5.92 -6.95
CA LYS A 84 21.63 5.46 -8.34
C LYS A 84 20.87 4.17 -8.66
N HIS A 85 20.40 3.47 -7.64
CA HIS A 85 19.74 2.18 -7.79
C HIS A 85 18.54 2.11 -6.87
N ILE A 86 17.43 1.53 -7.33
CA ILE A 86 16.22 1.33 -6.57
C ILE A 86 15.85 -0.14 -6.67
N ASP A 87 15.87 -0.86 -5.53
CA ASP A 87 15.57 -2.28 -5.48
C ASP A 87 14.07 -2.54 -5.28
N PHE A 88 13.41 -1.75 -4.42
CA PHE A 88 12.02 -1.94 -4.07
C PHE A 88 11.25 -0.61 -4.09
N LEU A 89 10.09 -0.64 -4.74
CA LEU A 89 9.08 0.42 -4.64
C LEU A 89 7.86 -0.12 -3.89
N VAL A 90 7.52 0.49 -2.77
CA VAL A 90 6.33 0.16 -1.98
C VAL A 90 5.31 1.28 -2.11
N ASN A 91 4.28 1.07 -2.90
CA ASN A 91 3.16 1.98 -3.06
C ASN A 91 2.11 1.71 -1.98
N CYS A 92 2.30 2.31 -0.80
CA CYS A 92 1.43 2.17 0.36
C CYS A 92 0.60 3.45 0.66
N ALA A 93 0.86 4.56 -0.02
CA ALA A 93 0.05 5.77 0.10
C ALA A 93 -1.39 5.53 -0.34
N GLY A 94 -2.33 5.93 0.49
CA GLY A 94 -3.75 5.80 0.21
C GLY A 94 -4.61 6.14 1.40
N PHE A 95 -5.87 6.40 1.15
CA PHE A 95 -6.88 6.62 2.20
C PHE A 95 -8.24 6.10 1.74
N GLY A 96 -9.16 5.95 2.68
CA GLY A 96 -10.54 5.57 2.44
C GLY A 96 -11.50 6.51 3.13
N LYS A 97 -12.74 6.53 2.64
CA LYS A 97 -13.89 7.12 3.30
C LYS A 97 -15.04 6.13 3.19
N PHE A 98 -15.58 5.74 4.34
CA PHE A 98 -16.65 4.74 4.44
C PHE A 98 -17.98 5.44 4.74
N GLU A 99 -18.82 5.50 3.72
CA GLU A 99 -20.09 6.22 3.73
C GLU A 99 -20.98 5.63 2.62
N GLU A 100 -22.30 5.66 2.79
CA GLU A 100 -23.22 5.26 1.72
C GLU A 100 -22.91 6.08 0.46
N PHE A 101 -22.78 5.43 -0.68
CA PHE A 101 -22.30 6.09 -1.91
C PHE A 101 -23.19 7.27 -2.30
N MET A 102 -24.51 7.17 -2.11
CA MET A 102 -25.44 8.24 -2.46
C MET A 102 -25.29 9.50 -1.58
N GLU A 103 -24.69 9.35 -0.38
CA GLU A 103 -24.39 10.45 0.54
C GLU A 103 -22.95 10.95 0.39
N GLN A 104 -22.11 10.22 -0.35
CA GLN A 104 -20.69 10.53 -0.47
C GLN A 104 -20.46 11.73 -1.37
N LYS A 105 -19.64 12.69 -0.92
CA LYS A 105 -19.25 13.83 -1.76
C LYS A 105 -18.35 13.36 -2.90
N MET A 106 -18.69 13.71 -4.14
CA MET A 106 -17.87 13.33 -5.31
C MET A 106 -16.43 13.85 -5.24
N GLN A 107 -16.20 14.96 -4.53
CA GLN A 107 -14.82 15.44 -4.28
C GLN A 107 -13.99 14.42 -3.50
N ASP A 108 -14.57 13.74 -2.51
CA ASP A 108 -13.88 12.68 -1.74
C ASP A 108 -13.58 11.46 -2.63
N VAL A 109 -14.52 11.10 -3.50
CA VAL A 109 -14.31 10.04 -4.51
C VAL A 109 -13.15 10.40 -5.42
N THR A 110 -13.17 11.61 -6.00
CA THR A 110 -12.09 12.11 -6.87
C THR A 110 -10.74 12.09 -6.14
N ASN A 111 -10.68 12.59 -4.92
CA ASN A 111 -9.45 12.62 -4.12
C ASN A 111 -8.93 11.21 -3.81
N MET A 112 -9.81 10.24 -3.53
CA MET A 112 -9.41 8.84 -3.34
C MET A 112 -8.79 8.26 -4.62
N PHE A 113 -9.41 8.45 -5.77
CA PHE A 113 -8.85 7.96 -7.04
C PHE A 113 -7.55 8.67 -7.39
N GLN A 114 -7.47 9.98 -7.14
CA GLN A 114 -6.26 10.76 -7.41
C GLN A 114 -5.05 10.23 -6.64
N VAL A 115 -5.21 9.90 -5.35
CA VAL A 115 -4.10 9.38 -4.52
C VAL A 115 -3.93 7.88 -4.71
N ASN A 116 -5.01 7.09 -4.51
CA ASN A 116 -4.92 5.62 -4.44
C ASN A 116 -4.59 4.99 -5.79
N VAL A 117 -4.98 5.62 -6.90
CA VAL A 117 -4.86 5.05 -8.26
C VAL A 117 -3.91 5.88 -9.11
N LEU A 118 -4.26 7.12 -9.44
CA LEU A 118 -3.49 7.91 -10.40
C LEU A 118 -2.09 8.24 -9.88
N GLY A 119 -1.95 8.68 -8.63
CA GLY A 119 -0.66 8.95 -8.01
C GLY A 119 0.23 7.71 -7.92
N LEU A 120 -0.35 6.57 -7.54
CA LEU A 120 0.34 5.28 -7.56
C LEU A 120 0.82 4.93 -8.97
N MET A 121 -0.04 5.01 -9.99
CA MET A 121 0.31 4.70 -11.37
C MET A 121 1.41 5.64 -11.90
N TYR A 122 1.28 6.93 -11.60
CA TYR A 122 2.23 7.94 -12.03
C TYR A 122 3.62 7.68 -11.45
N PHE A 123 3.72 7.48 -10.14
CA PHE A 123 4.99 7.20 -9.48
C PHE A 123 5.58 5.85 -9.90
N THR A 124 4.71 4.83 -10.07
CA THR A 124 5.11 3.52 -10.60
C THR A 124 5.71 3.64 -11.99
N ARG A 125 5.16 4.50 -12.86
CA ARG A 125 5.70 4.73 -14.21
C ARG A 125 7.11 5.32 -14.18
N LEU A 126 7.37 6.26 -13.28
CA LEU A 126 8.69 6.90 -13.16
C LEU A 126 9.73 5.91 -12.62
N ILE A 127 9.47 5.29 -11.47
CA ILE A 127 10.39 4.34 -10.83
C ILE A 127 10.53 3.05 -11.66
N GLY A 128 9.42 2.58 -12.26
CA GLY A 128 9.43 1.38 -13.10
C GLY A 128 10.36 1.51 -14.30
N ARG A 129 10.50 2.69 -14.92
CA ARG A 129 11.47 2.94 -15.98
C ARG A 129 12.91 2.78 -15.49
N VAL A 130 13.23 3.32 -14.32
CA VAL A 130 14.54 3.14 -13.68
C VAL A 130 14.81 1.65 -13.47
N MET A 131 13.83 0.89 -12.95
CA MET A 131 13.99 -0.56 -12.74
C MET A 131 14.12 -1.34 -14.06
N MET A 132 13.43 -0.93 -15.14
CA MET A 132 13.59 -1.54 -16.47
C MET A 132 15.02 -1.34 -17.01
N ASP A 133 15.59 -0.15 -16.88
CA ASP A 133 16.96 0.15 -17.27
C ASP A 133 17.98 -0.63 -16.44
N GLN A 134 17.70 -0.82 -15.16
CA GLN A 134 18.47 -1.66 -14.24
C GLN A 134 18.35 -3.16 -14.55
N LYS A 135 17.32 -3.60 -15.28
CA LYS A 135 16.91 -4.99 -15.52
C LYS A 135 16.65 -5.79 -14.23
N THR A 136 16.30 -5.09 -13.17
CA THR A 136 16.00 -5.66 -11.86
C THR A 136 15.17 -4.67 -11.03
N GLY A 137 14.42 -5.19 -10.08
CA GLY A 137 13.61 -4.43 -9.14
C GLY A 137 12.32 -5.15 -8.79
N GLN A 138 11.64 -4.66 -7.76
CA GLN A 138 10.31 -5.16 -7.41
C GLN A 138 9.40 -4.00 -7.00
N ILE A 139 8.19 -4.00 -7.55
CA ILE A 139 7.12 -3.06 -7.24
C ILE A 139 6.09 -3.78 -6.37
N ILE A 140 5.77 -3.20 -5.22
CA ILE A 140 4.80 -3.70 -4.26
C ILE A 140 3.65 -2.71 -4.17
N ASN A 141 2.47 -3.10 -4.66
CA ASN A 141 1.28 -2.25 -4.69
C ASN A 141 0.27 -2.68 -3.63
N PHE A 142 -0.18 -1.75 -2.79
CA PHE A 142 -1.20 -1.99 -1.77
C PHE A 142 -2.61 -1.87 -2.34
N GLY A 143 -3.19 -3.02 -2.67
CA GLY A 143 -4.61 -3.20 -2.87
C GLY A 143 -5.38 -3.22 -1.55
N SER A 144 -6.38 -4.07 -1.46
CA SER A 144 -7.16 -4.41 -0.25
C SER A 144 -8.02 -5.63 -0.53
N ILE A 145 -8.41 -6.36 0.49
CA ILE A 145 -9.49 -7.37 0.38
C ILE A 145 -10.80 -6.70 -0.07
N ALA A 146 -11.05 -5.44 0.31
CA ALA A 146 -12.19 -4.66 -0.17
C ALA A 146 -12.21 -4.43 -1.70
N GLY A 147 -11.06 -4.55 -2.38
CA GLY A 147 -11.00 -4.55 -3.85
C GLY A 147 -11.35 -5.91 -4.47
N LYS A 148 -11.62 -6.94 -3.67
CA LYS A 148 -11.95 -8.31 -4.11
C LYS A 148 -13.32 -8.78 -3.62
N VAL A 149 -13.75 -8.31 -2.45
CA VAL A 149 -15.05 -8.65 -1.83
C VAL A 149 -15.77 -7.35 -1.52
N PRO A 150 -17.01 -7.19 -1.99
CA PRO A 150 -17.78 -5.99 -1.71
C PRO A 150 -18.18 -5.91 -0.23
N THR A 151 -18.10 -4.71 0.30
CA THR A 151 -18.63 -4.38 1.62
C THR A 151 -19.44 -3.09 1.51
N THR A 152 -20.53 -3.00 2.27
CA THR A 152 -21.35 -1.78 2.29
C THR A 152 -20.53 -0.56 2.73
N LYS A 153 -20.92 0.63 2.31
CA LYS A 153 -20.28 1.91 2.65
C LYS A 153 -18.85 2.10 2.12
N SER A 154 -18.36 1.18 1.28
CA SER A 154 -16.99 1.24 0.74
C SER A 154 -16.91 1.34 -0.78
N ALA A 155 -18.00 1.68 -1.48
CA ALA A 155 -18.08 1.59 -2.94
C ALA A 155 -16.91 2.26 -3.67
N ALA A 156 -16.65 3.54 -3.41
CA ALA A 156 -15.55 4.27 -4.05
C ALA A 156 -14.16 3.75 -3.63
N TYR A 157 -13.98 3.42 -2.35
CA TYR A 157 -12.73 2.84 -1.87
C TYR A 157 -12.46 1.48 -2.51
N SER A 158 -13.45 0.59 -2.50
CA SER A 158 -13.36 -0.75 -3.11
C SER A 158 -13.05 -0.66 -4.60
N ALA A 159 -13.72 0.25 -5.32
CA ALA A 159 -13.43 0.50 -6.74
C ALA A 159 -11.98 0.96 -6.97
N SER A 160 -11.47 1.89 -6.15
CA SER A 160 -10.08 2.35 -6.24
C SER A 160 -9.07 1.21 -5.99
N LYS A 161 -9.34 0.33 -5.02
CA LYS A 161 -8.49 -0.82 -4.70
C LYS A 161 -8.58 -1.94 -5.74
N ALA A 162 -9.75 -2.16 -6.32
CA ALA A 162 -9.90 -3.06 -7.47
C ALA A 162 -9.11 -2.59 -8.69
N ALA A 163 -9.10 -1.27 -8.97
CA ALA A 163 -8.28 -0.67 -10.02
C ALA A 163 -6.78 -0.94 -9.80
N VAL A 164 -6.27 -0.76 -8.58
CA VAL A 164 -4.86 -1.06 -8.22
C VAL A 164 -4.53 -2.54 -8.43
N ILE A 165 -5.43 -3.45 -8.02
CA ILE A 165 -5.23 -4.89 -8.19
C ILE A 165 -5.12 -5.25 -9.68
N GLN A 166 -6.06 -4.77 -10.50
CA GLN A 166 -6.05 -5.07 -11.94
C GLN A 166 -4.87 -4.41 -12.66
N PHE A 167 -4.54 -3.16 -12.33
CA PHE A 167 -3.33 -2.50 -12.83
C PHE A 167 -2.07 -3.34 -12.54
N SER A 168 -1.92 -3.81 -11.30
CA SER A 168 -0.78 -4.65 -10.89
C SER A 168 -0.71 -5.97 -11.65
N ASN A 169 -1.87 -6.56 -11.98
CA ASN A 169 -1.94 -7.80 -12.76
C ASN A 169 -1.38 -7.62 -14.17
N VAL A 170 -1.76 -6.53 -14.85
CA VAL A 170 -1.26 -6.22 -16.21
C VAL A 170 0.20 -5.81 -16.14
N LEU A 171 0.56 -4.91 -15.24
CA LEU A 171 1.94 -4.42 -15.06
C LEU A 171 2.94 -5.56 -14.84
N ARG A 172 2.56 -6.60 -14.11
CA ARG A 172 3.40 -7.80 -13.88
C ARG A 172 3.78 -8.49 -15.17
N LEU A 173 2.85 -8.56 -16.13
CA LEU A 173 3.11 -9.17 -17.44
C LEU A 173 4.00 -8.28 -18.30
N GLU A 174 3.74 -6.98 -18.30
CA GLU A 174 4.49 -5.99 -19.08
C GLU A 174 5.94 -5.85 -18.60
N LEU A 175 6.18 -5.91 -17.30
CA LEU A 175 7.52 -5.71 -16.71
C LEU A 175 8.35 -7.00 -16.60
N LYS A 176 7.73 -8.18 -16.75
CA LYS A 176 8.43 -9.47 -16.67
C LYS A 176 9.60 -9.60 -17.66
N PRO A 177 9.49 -9.17 -18.94
CA PRO A 177 10.62 -9.24 -19.88
C PRO A 177 11.83 -8.39 -19.45
N PHE A 178 11.63 -7.40 -18.60
CA PHE A 178 12.68 -6.50 -18.09
C PHE A 178 13.25 -6.95 -16.73
N GLY A 179 12.87 -8.12 -16.23
CA GLY A 179 13.36 -8.62 -14.94
C GLY A 179 12.76 -7.91 -13.71
N VAL A 180 11.72 -7.08 -13.88
CA VAL A 180 11.07 -6.35 -12.80
C VAL A 180 9.85 -7.14 -12.31
N LYS A 181 9.81 -7.37 -11.00
CA LYS A 181 8.75 -8.13 -10.33
C LYS A 181 7.63 -7.20 -9.85
N VAL A 182 6.41 -7.71 -9.80
CA VAL A 182 5.26 -6.95 -9.24
C VAL A 182 4.48 -7.85 -8.29
N MET A 183 4.38 -7.41 -7.04
CA MET A 183 3.58 -8.05 -5.99
C MET A 183 2.42 -7.14 -5.58
N THR A 184 1.23 -7.72 -5.41
CA THR A 184 0.07 -7.01 -4.85
C THR A 184 -0.15 -7.46 -3.42
N VAL A 185 -0.25 -6.53 -2.48
CA VAL A 185 -0.59 -6.81 -1.07
C VAL A 185 -2.03 -6.40 -0.84
N ASN A 186 -2.87 -7.34 -0.39
CA ASN A 186 -4.28 -7.11 -0.16
C ASN A 186 -4.63 -7.41 1.30
N PRO A 187 -4.39 -6.46 2.22
CA PRO A 187 -4.77 -6.65 3.61
C PRO A 187 -6.28 -6.51 3.80
N GLY A 188 -6.79 -7.20 4.81
CA GLY A 188 -8.05 -6.88 5.48
C GLY A 188 -7.91 -5.63 6.33
N PRO A 189 -8.80 -5.44 7.33
CA PRO A 189 -8.68 -4.34 8.28
C PRO A 189 -7.35 -4.40 9.04
N VAL A 190 -6.66 -3.25 9.18
CA VAL A 190 -5.38 -3.13 9.89
C VAL A 190 -5.47 -1.96 10.87
N TYR A 191 -4.97 -2.12 12.09
CA TYR A 191 -4.92 -1.05 13.10
C TYR A 191 -4.05 0.12 12.62
N THR A 192 -4.68 1.10 11.98
CA THR A 192 -4.01 2.28 11.43
C THR A 192 -4.89 3.52 11.58
N ASN A 193 -4.26 4.69 11.47
CA ASN A 193 -4.99 5.97 11.44
C ASN A 193 -5.95 6.12 10.25
N LEU A 194 -5.95 5.19 9.31
CA LEU A 194 -6.89 5.18 8.19
C LEU A 194 -8.34 5.17 8.69
N PHE A 195 -8.65 4.37 9.69
CA PHE A 195 -10.02 4.28 10.23
C PHE A 195 -10.45 5.51 11.01
N ASN A 196 -9.52 6.23 11.64
CA ASN A 196 -9.84 7.50 12.31
C ASN A 196 -10.34 8.58 11.33
N VAL A 197 -9.93 8.47 10.07
CA VAL A 197 -10.37 9.39 9.00
C VAL A 197 -11.56 8.81 8.22
N ALA A 198 -11.57 7.50 8.00
CA ALA A 198 -12.51 6.80 7.13
C ALA A 198 -13.87 6.53 7.82
N ASP A 199 -13.87 6.26 9.14
CA ASP A 199 -15.04 5.88 9.93
C ASP A 199 -15.26 6.87 11.09
N LYS A 200 -15.91 7.99 10.79
CA LYS A 200 -16.22 9.01 11.80
C LYS A 200 -17.19 8.53 12.88
N THR A 201 -17.97 7.50 12.61
CA THR A 201 -18.96 6.95 13.56
C THR A 201 -18.36 5.91 14.50
N GLY A 202 -17.23 5.33 14.15
CA GLY A 202 -16.58 4.23 14.88
C GLY A 202 -17.33 2.89 14.78
N ASN A 203 -18.44 2.83 14.05
CA ASN A 203 -19.27 1.63 13.96
C ASN A 203 -18.59 0.54 13.11
N TYR A 204 -17.94 0.93 12.02
CA TYR A 204 -17.22 -0.03 11.19
C TYR A 204 -16.06 -0.68 11.98
N VAL A 205 -15.28 0.14 12.69
CA VAL A 205 -14.15 -0.34 13.50
C VAL A 205 -14.61 -1.35 14.54
N LYS A 206 -15.69 -1.07 15.27
CA LYS A 206 -16.26 -2.00 16.27
C LYS A 206 -16.58 -3.37 15.66
N ASN A 207 -17.12 -3.40 14.44
CA ASN A 207 -17.54 -4.63 13.79
C ASN A 207 -16.39 -5.47 13.24
N VAL A 208 -15.22 -4.87 12.98
CA VAL A 208 -14.07 -5.56 12.40
C VAL A 208 -12.91 -5.71 13.37
N GLN A 209 -13.04 -5.20 14.60
CA GLN A 209 -11.97 -5.12 15.59
C GLN A 209 -11.31 -6.48 15.87
N GLU A 210 -12.08 -7.56 15.95
CA GLU A 210 -11.59 -8.91 16.21
C GLU A 210 -10.75 -9.48 15.04
N PHE A 211 -10.88 -8.90 13.85
CA PHE A 211 -10.19 -9.32 12.63
C PHE A 211 -9.09 -8.36 12.19
N MET A 212 -8.86 -7.30 12.98
CA MET A 212 -7.87 -6.29 12.64
C MET A 212 -6.46 -6.84 12.81
N LEU A 213 -5.67 -6.66 11.76
CA LEU A 213 -4.26 -7.03 11.75
C LEU A 213 -3.40 -5.96 12.41
N ASP A 214 -2.29 -6.38 12.99
CA ASP A 214 -1.24 -5.46 13.42
C ASP A 214 -0.44 -4.97 12.20
N PRO A 215 -0.16 -3.66 12.07
CA PRO A 215 0.62 -3.13 10.96
C PRO A 215 2.06 -3.66 10.91
N ASP A 216 2.67 -4.00 12.06
CA ASP A 216 4.02 -4.52 12.12
C ASP A 216 4.06 -5.98 11.62
N ASP A 217 3.05 -6.79 11.92
CA ASP A 217 2.90 -8.15 11.38
C ASP A 217 2.71 -8.13 9.86
N VAL A 218 1.89 -7.19 9.35
CA VAL A 218 1.72 -7.00 7.91
C VAL A 218 3.05 -6.60 7.27
N ALA A 219 3.77 -5.65 7.86
CA ALA A 219 5.05 -5.18 7.37
C ALA A 219 6.10 -6.30 7.34
N TRP A 220 6.20 -7.09 8.42
CA TRP A 220 7.11 -8.23 8.49
C TRP A 220 6.86 -9.21 7.34
N GLN A 221 5.59 -9.57 7.09
CA GLN A 221 5.23 -10.47 5.99
C GLN A 221 5.56 -9.88 4.63
N VAL A 222 5.28 -8.60 4.41
CA VAL A 222 5.58 -7.92 3.13
C VAL A 222 7.08 -7.92 2.87
N VAL A 223 7.88 -7.51 3.85
CA VAL A 223 9.34 -7.44 3.71
C VAL A 223 9.98 -8.83 3.60
N HIS A 224 9.37 -9.86 4.22
CA HIS A 224 9.80 -11.26 4.06
C HIS A 224 9.72 -11.73 2.60
N PHE A 225 8.76 -11.23 1.82
CA PHE A 225 8.60 -11.58 0.41
C PHE A 225 9.33 -10.63 -0.56
N PHE A 226 10.14 -9.71 -0.08
CA PHE A 226 10.97 -8.88 -0.96
C PHE A 226 11.93 -9.75 -1.79
N GLY A 227 12.03 -9.44 -3.08
CA GLY A 227 12.83 -10.18 -4.05
C GLY A 227 12.21 -11.52 -4.52
N SER A 228 11.12 -11.99 -3.91
CA SER A 228 10.45 -13.22 -4.31
C SER A 228 9.57 -13.04 -5.56
N ASP A 229 9.15 -14.16 -6.17
CA ASP A 229 8.18 -14.19 -7.27
C ASP A 229 6.72 -14.25 -6.79
N LYS A 230 6.48 -13.90 -5.53
CA LYS A 230 5.14 -13.87 -4.95
C LYS A 230 4.26 -12.89 -5.71
N ARG A 231 3.18 -13.41 -6.32
CA ARG A 231 2.25 -12.60 -7.10
C ARG A 231 1.36 -11.74 -6.21
N GLU A 232 0.80 -12.36 -5.17
CA GLU A 232 -0.14 -11.73 -4.25
C GLU A 232 0.10 -12.17 -2.81
N LEU A 233 -0.04 -11.23 -1.90
CA LEU A 233 -0.08 -11.45 -0.46
C LEU A 233 -1.45 -10.97 0.05
N ASN A 234 -2.35 -11.93 0.33
CA ASN A 234 -3.68 -11.64 0.85
C ASN A 234 -3.69 -11.97 2.36
N LEU A 235 -4.07 -11.04 3.20
CA LEU A 235 -4.01 -11.12 4.66
C LEU A 235 -5.34 -10.71 5.29
N PRO A 236 -5.83 -11.46 6.29
CA PRO A 236 -5.42 -12.81 6.65
C PRO A 236 -5.83 -13.86 5.60
N LEU A 237 -5.30 -15.07 5.71
CA LEU A 237 -5.60 -16.13 4.74
C LEU A 237 -7.09 -16.50 4.68
N SER A 238 -7.81 -16.38 5.80
CA SER A 238 -9.26 -16.61 5.87
C SER A 238 -10.05 -15.71 4.90
N LEU A 239 -9.71 -14.40 4.88
CA LEU A 239 -10.34 -13.46 3.94
C LEU A 239 -9.91 -13.71 2.49
N ALA A 240 -8.71 -14.23 2.26
CA ALA A 240 -8.28 -14.63 0.93
C ALA A 240 -9.11 -15.80 0.37
N VAL A 241 -9.43 -16.78 1.22
CA VAL A 241 -10.33 -17.90 0.86
C VAL A 241 -11.74 -17.39 0.60
N LEU A 242 -12.26 -16.52 1.48
CA LEU A 242 -13.57 -15.90 1.32
C LEU A 242 -13.67 -15.15 -0.02
N ALA A 243 -12.65 -14.39 -0.41
CA ALA A 243 -12.61 -13.66 -1.67
C ALA A 243 -12.69 -14.61 -2.89
N LYS A 244 -12.03 -15.77 -2.82
CA LYS A 244 -12.12 -16.79 -3.88
C LYS A 244 -13.52 -17.40 -3.96
N LEU A 245 -14.11 -17.74 -2.81
CA LEU A 245 -15.47 -18.28 -2.75
C LEU A 245 -16.51 -17.27 -3.24
N TYR A 246 -16.36 -16.00 -2.86
CA TYR A 246 -17.21 -14.93 -3.36
C TYR A 246 -17.20 -14.86 -4.90
N ASN A 247 -16.03 -14.90 -5.53
CA ASN A 247 -15.91 -14.86 -6.99
C ASN A 247 -16.55 -16.07 -7.70
N LEU A 248 -16.62 -17.23 -7.02
CA LEU A 248 -17.28 -18.42 -7.55
C LEU A 248 -18.80 -18.41 -7.34
N PHE A 249 -19.26 -17.84 -6.22
CA PHE A 249 -20.66 -17.83 -5.81
C PHE A 249 -21.14 -16.44 -5.38
N PRO A 250 -21.12 -15.42 -6.27
CA PRO A 250 -21.35 -14.03 -5.88
C PRO A 250 -22.73 -13.78 -5.24
N THR A 251 -23.79 -14.41 -5.76
CA THR A 251 -25.15 -14.25 -5.20
C THR A 251 -25.27 -14.76 -3.76
N ILE A 252 -24.55 -15.83 -3.40
CA ILE A 252 -24.50 -16.32 -2.03
C ILE A 252 -23.68 -15.37 -1.16
N GLY A 253 -22.55 -14.92 -1.70
CA GLY A 253 -21.67 -13.97 -1.04
C GLY A 253 -22.37 -12.63 -0.72
N ASP A 254 -23.21 -12.13 -1.63
CA ASP A 254 -24.02 -10.90 -1.41
C ASP A 254 -24.97 -11.06 -0.22
N LYS A 255 -25.66 -12.20 -0.11
CA LYS A 255 -26.57 -12.47 1.03
C LYS A 255 -25.79 -12.45 2.35
N ILE A 256 -24.64 -13.11 2.40
CA ILE A 256 -23.77 -13.13 3.58
C ILE A 256 -23.28 -11.72 3.92
N SER A 257 -22.84 -10.96 2.91
CA SER A 257 -22.36 -9.57 3.13
C SER A 257 -23.46 -8.64 3.67
N LEU A 258 -24.71 -8.81 3.21
CA LEU A 258 -25.87 -8.05 3.71
C LEU A 258 -26.25 -8.46 5.14
N GLU A 259 -26.21 -9.74 5.49
CA GLU A 259 -26.46 -10.19 6.86
C GLU A 259 -25.42 -9.67 7.85
N PHE A 260 -24.14 -9.64 7.46
CA PHE A 260 -23.09 -9.00 8.26
C PHE A 260 -23.31 -7.48 8.41
N ALA A 261 -23.81 -6.83 7.37
CA ALA A 261 -24.12 -5.39 7.41
C ALA A 261 -25.37 -5.08 8.26
N SER A 262 -26.35 -5.97 8.31
CA SER A 262 -27.62 -5.78 9.04
C SER A 262 -27.56 -6.11 10.52
N ARG A 263 -26.50 -6.77 11.00
CA ARG A 263 -26.25 -7.03 12.44
C ARG A 263 -25.74 -5.79 13.19
N LYS A 264 -26.11 -4.60 12.72
CA LYS A 264 -25.75 -3.29 13.30
C LYS A 264 -26.85 -2.75 14.16
#